data_1c418659bb5812092d0b178d19fffe30
#
_entry.id   1c418659bb5812092d0b178d19fffe30
#
_cell.length_a   1.000
_cell.length_b   1.000
_cell.length_c   1.000
_cell.angle_alpha   90.00
_cell.angle_beta   90.00
_cell.angle_gamma   90.00
#
_symmetry.space_group_name_H-M   'P 1'
#
loop_
_entity.id
_entity.type
_entity.pdbx_description
1 polymer ?
#
loop_
_entity_poly.entity_id
_entity_poly.type
_entity_poly.pdbx_seq_one_letter_code
_entity_poly.pdbx_strand_id
1 'polypeptide(L)'
;MDTKIFTAIFVVGLVATMAGAGLYAYFSDTETTNEIILTAGTLDLKLSHSSTGPWTDGVTGTWTLSNMKPGDETPLARVFFQNFGSVPSSTMTITCDYSVDETTNPVESDTDPYTNEHPDEMAKYMVITYICYKNDEINIDCLTGKDDGYPPNEDWKISDMDGDGRITLYDLKMDPLVNLPSPDTVSNKYTQLDMRIKFHENAGNDFQGDTFNLTMIFTLKQ
;
A
#
# COMPACT_ATOMS: atom_id res chain seq x y z
N MET A 1 57.08 -10.25 -14.98
CA MET A 1 55.70 -10.72 -15.09
C MET A 1 55.14 -10.10 -16.37
N ASP A 2 54.69 -10.91 -17.32
CA ASP A 2 54.35 -10.43 -18.66
C ASP A 2 53.11 -9.51 -18.61
N THR A 3 53.22 -8.33 -19.21
CA THR A 3 52.16 -7.32 -19.28
C THR A 3 50.87 -7.90 -19.83
N LYS A 4 50.95 -8.90 -20.70
CA LYS A 4 49.82 -9.64 -21.28
C LYS A 4 49.04 -10.43 -20.24
N ILE A 5 49.75 -11.02 -19.25
CA ILE A 5 49.09 -11.78 -18.15
C ILE A 5 48.38 -10.81 -17.21
N PHE A 6 48.94 -9.64 -16.94
CA PHE A 6 48.33 -8.63 -16.09
C PHE A 6 47.03 -8.05 -16.72
N THR A 7 47.09 -7.81 -18.04
CA THR A 7 45.94 -7.33 -18.80
C THR A 7 44.80 -8.39 -18.82
N ALA A 8 45.14 -9.66 -19.00
CA ALA A 8 44.15 -10.75 -19.01
C ALA A 8 43.46 -10.91 -17.65
N ILE A 9 44.21 -10.84 -16.53
CA ILE A 9 43.63 -10.91 -15.18
C ILE A 9 42.76 -9.70 -14.89
N PHE A 10 43.15 -8.50 -15.35
CA PHE A 10 42.36 -7.28 -15.17
C PHE A 10 41.05 -7.33 -15.93
N VAL A 11 41.04 -7.81 -17.20
CA VAL A 11 39.84 -7.96 -18.00
C VAL A 11 38.88 -9.00 -17.41
N VAL A 12 39.40 -10.15 -16.94
CA VAL A 12 38.57 -11.19 -16.29
C VAL A 12 37.98 -10.66 -14.97
N GLY A 13 38.75 -9.90 -14.20
CA GLY A 13 38.25 -9.26 -12.97
C GLY A 13 37.16 -8.25 -13.25
N LEU A 14 37.26 -7.47 -14.29
CA LEU A 14 36.26 -6.46 -14.69
C LEU A 14 34.97 -7.11 -15.18
N VAL A 15 35.08 -8.19 -15.97
CA VAL A 15 33.91 -8.97 -16.44
C VAL A 15 33.21 -9.67 -15.27
N ALA A 16 33.96 -10.21 -14.31
CA ALA A 16 33.41 -10.87 -13.13
C ALA A 16 32.66 -9.88 -12.20
N THR A 17 33.17 -8.62 -12.07
CA THR A 17 32.48 -7.59 -11.30
C THR A 17 31.22 -7.07 -12.00
N MET A 18 31.21 -6.98 -13.32
CA MET A 18 30.03 -6.60 -14.10
C MET A 18 28.97 -7.71 -14.09
N ALA A 19 29.36 -8.99 -14.14
CA ALA A 19 28.45 -10.12 -14.03
C ALA A 19 27.87 -10.26 -12.60
N GLY A 20 28.66 -9.94 -11.58
CA GLY A 20 28.21 -9.96 -10.17
C GLY A 20 27.25 -8.82 -9.81
N ALA A 21 27.37 -7.66 -10.46
CA ALA A 21 26.49 -6.51 -10.24
C ALA A 21 25.15 -6.62 -10.99
N GLY A 22 25.07 -7.50 -12.01
CA GLY A 22 23.88 -7.67 -12.86
C GLY A 22 22.84 -8.67 -12.36
N LEU A 23 23.11 -9.41 -11.27
CA LEU A 23 22.22 -10.48 -10.79
C LEU A 23 21.22 -10.06 -9.73
N TYR A 24 21.18 -8.77 -9.35
CA TYR A 24 20.13 -8.21 -8.49
C TYR A 24 19.22 -7.27 -9.28
N ALA A 25 18.64 -7.74 -10.38
CA ALA A 25 17.48 -7.08 -10.94
C ALA A 25 16.29 -7.38 -10.01
N TYR A 26 16.01 -6.47 -9.09
CA TYR A 26 14.80 -6.49 -8.28
C TYR A 26 13.64 -6.12 -9.21
N PHE A 27 12.86 -7.09 -9.64
CA PHE A 27 11.62 -6.84 -10.35
C PHE A 27 10.53 -6.53 -9.33
N SER A 28 10.02 -5.30 -9.35
CA SER A 28 8.85 -4.91 -8.59
C SER A 28 7.86 -4.24 -9.54
N ASP A 29 6.60 -4.59 -9.43
CA ASP A 29 5.49 -3.86 -10.03
C ASP A 29 4.66 -3.24 -8.92
N THR A 30 4.40 -1.93 -9.04
CA THR A 30 3.68 -1.15 -8.04
C THR A 30 2.45 -0.55 -8.68
N GLU A 31 1.29 -0.94 -8.19
CA GLU A 31 0.01 -0.38 -8.60
C GLU A 31 -0.54 0.57 -7.54
N THR A 32 -0.92 1.75 -8.00
CA THR A 32 -1.59 2.77 -7.18
C THR A 32 -3.04 2.92 -7.61
N THR A 33 -3.90 3.31 -6.71
CA THR A 33 -5.32 3.54 -7.01
C THR A 33 -5.57 4.75 -7.93
N ASN A 34 -4.54 5.55 -8.24
CA ASN A 34 -4.66 6.78 -9.03
C ASN A 34 -3.69 6.94 -10.21
N GLU A 35 -2.61 6.16 -10.36
CA GLU A 35 -1.72 6.29 -11.52
C GLU A 35 -1.04 4.97 -11.89
N ILE A 36 -0.83 4.79 -13.20
CA ILE A 36 -0.18 3.63 -13.82
C ILE A 36 1.31 3.92 -13.94
N ILE A 37 2.16 3.08 -13.36
CA ILE A 37 3.56 2.99 -13.75
C ILE A 37 3.81 1.57 -14.23
N LEU A 38 3.89 1.39 -15.55
CA LEU A 38 4.31 0.14 -16.17
C LEU A 38 5.83 0.10 -16.21
N THR A 39 6.45 -0.68 -15.36
CA THR A 39 7.82 -1.17 -15.58
C THR A 39 7.73 -2.44 -16.42
N ALA A 40 8.49 -2.49 -17.54
CA ALA A 40 8.60 -3.67 -18.39
C ALA A 40 9.31 -4.79 -17.61
N GLY A 41 8.57 -5.47 -16.78
CA GLY A 41 9.01 -6.57 -15.93
C GLY A 41 8.04 -7.73 -16.04
N THR A 42 8.45 -8.85 -15.56
CA THR A 42 7.74 -10.11 -15.57
C THR A 42 6.63 -10.21 -14.51
N LEU A 43 6.51 -9.22 -13.62
CA LEU A 43 5.39 -9.04 -12.70
C LEU A 43 4.38 -8.06 -13.31
N ASP A 44 3.10 -8.34 -13.20
CA ASP A 44 1.98 -7.51 -13.69
C ASP A 44 0.83 -7.59 -12.69
N LEU A 45 0.84 -6.69 -11.71
CA LEU A 45 -0.19 -6.59 -10.70
C LEU A 45 -1.44 -5.94 -11.28
N LYS A 46 -2.57 -6.61 -11.22
CA LYS A 46 -3.88 -6.05 -11.57
C LYS A 46 -4.80 -5.98 -10.36
N LEU A 47 -5.61 -4.95 -10.34
CA LEU A 47 -6.60 -4.68 -9.31
C LEU A 47 -8.01 -4.83 -9.86
N SER A 48 -8.95 -5.16 -8.95
CA SER A 48 -10.38 -5.21 -9.29
C SER A 48 -11.25 -4.98 -8.04
N HIS A 49 -12.47 -4.53 -8.24
CA HIS A 49 -13.51 -4.53 -7.19
C HIS A 49 -14.22 -5.91 -7.06
N SER A 50 -13.88 -6.87 -7.90
CA SER A 50 -14.49 -8.21 -7.93
C SER A 50 -13.45 -9.29 -8.15
N SER A 51 -13.62 -10.44 -7.52
CA SER A 51 -12.77 -11.63 -7.73
C SER A 51 -12.80 -12.18 -9.16
N THR A 52 -13.77 -11.78 -9.95
CA THR A 52 -13.93 -12.19 -11.36
C THR A 52 -13.53 -11.10 -12.36
N GLY A 53 -12.99 -9.97 -11.89
CA GLY A 53 -12.63 -8.83 -12.71
C GLY A 53 -13.81 -7.89 -13.01
N PRO A 54 -13.69 -6.92 -13.90
CA PRO A 54 -12.51 -6.71 -14.75
C PRO A 54 -11.25 -6.36 -13.96
N TRP A 55 -10.10 -6.83 -14.43
CA TRP A 55 -8.79 -6.57 -13.86
C TRP A 55 -8.13 -5.40 -14.59
N THR A 56 -7.63 -4.42 -13.84
CA THR A 56 -7.08 -3.16 -14.36
C THR A 56 -5.80 -2.79 -13.62
N ASP A 57 -5.04 -1.85 -14.18
CA ASP A 57 -3.79 -1.34 -13.57
C ASP A 57 -4.03 -0.43 -12.36
N GLY A 58 -5.27 -0.22 -11.99
CA GLY A 58 -5.70 0.53 -10.82
C GLY A 58 -7.21 0.55 -10.69
N VAL A 59 -7.70 0.81 -9.49
CA VAL A 59 -9.12 1.03 -9.20
C VAL A 59 -9.31 2.34 -8.47
N THR A 60 -10.42 3.03 -8.69
CA THR A 60 -10.73 4.31 -8.07
C THR A 60 -12.03 4.24 -7.26
N GLY A 61 -12.18 5.12 -6.28
CA GLY A 61 -13.42 5.27 -5.51
C GLY A 61 -13.71 4.12 -4.55
N THR A 62 -12.71 3.32 -4.17
CA THR A 62 -12.91 2.16 -3.29
C THR A 62 -13.36 2.58 -1.89
N TRP A 63 -12.70 3.57 -1.29
CA TRP A 63 -13.04 4.12 0.03
C TRP A 63 -13.49 5.57 -0.11
N THR A 64 -14.67 5.78 -0.65
CA THR A 64 -15.23 7.13 -0.88
C THR A 64 -16.34 7.40 0.10
N LEU A 65 -16.25 8.51 0.81
CA LEU A 65 -17.33 9.08 1.61
C LEU A 65 -17.30 10.59 1.43
N SER A 66 -18.40 11.16 0.97
CA SER A 66 -18.55 12.61 0.81
C SER A 66 -19.19 13.24 2.05
N ASN A 67 -18.80 14.47 2.39
CA ASN A 67 -19.31 15.21 3.53
C ASN A 67 -19.16 14.46 4.87
N MET A 68 -17.99 13.86 5.09
CA MET A 68 -17.69 13.18 6.36
C MET A 68 -17.81 14.14 7.54
N LYS A 69 -18.45 13.67 8.59
CA LYS A 69 -18.47 14.33 9.89
C LYS A 69 -17.66 13.51 10.88
N PRO A 70 -17.09 14.14 11.91
CA PRO A 70 -16.49 13.40 13.00
C PRO A 70 -17.44 12.30 13.52
N GLY A 71 -16.92 11.07 13.58
CA GLY A 71 -17.68 9.87 13.92
C GLY A 71 -18.21 9.05 12.73
N ASP A 72 -18.25 9.61 11.54
CA ASP A 72 -18.68 8.86 10.34
C ASP A 72 -17.65 7.80 9.96
N GLU A 73 -18.14 6.67 9.41
CA GLU A 73 -17.35 5.54 8.98
C GLU A 73 -17.68 5.17 7.53
N THR A 74 -16.65 4.81 6.74
CA THR A 74 -16.88 4.33 5.38
C THR A 74 -17.59 2.98 5.40
N PRO A 75 -18.36 2.63 4.36
CA PRO A 75 -18.73 1.23 4.15
C PRO A 75 -17.50 0.34 4.08
N LEU A 76 -17.68 -0.96 4.39
CA LEU A 76 -16.63 -1.93 4.13
C LEU A 76 -16.38 -2.00 2.63
N ALA A 77 -15.20 -1.62 2.21
CA ALA A 77 -14.81 -1.66 0.81
C ALA A 77 -13.68 -2.67 0.59
N ARG A 78 -13.53 -3.11 -0.64
CA ARG A 78 -12.73 -4.26 -1.01
C ARG A 78 -11.99 -4.03 -2.31
N VAL A 79 -10.70 -4.41 -2.33
CA VAL A 79 -9.88 -4.49 -3.54
C VAL A 79 -9.31 -5.90 -3.66
N PHE A 80 -9.40 -6.46 -4.84
CA PHE A 80 -8.81 -7.75 -5.20
C PHE A 80 -7.52 -7.53 -5.98
N PHE A 81 -6.57 -8.45 -5.81
CA PHE A 81 -5.24 -8.42 -6.40
C PHE A 81 -4.98 -9.72 -7.13
N GLN A 82 -4.38 -9.63 -8.32
CA GLN A 82 -3.89 -10.77 -9.07
C GLN A 82 -2.64 -10.40 -9.85
N ASN A 83 -1.67 -11.32 -9.94
CA ASN A 83 -0.51 -11.18 -10.79
C ASN A 83 -0.82 -11.80 -12.16
N PHE A 84 -0.78 -10.98 -13.20
CA PHE A 84 -0.92 -11.40 -14.61
C PHE A 84 0.43 -11.51 -15.31
N GLY A 85 1.52 -11.24 -14.59
CA GLY A 85 2.89 -11.37 -15.09
C GLY A 85 3.26 -12.82 -15.41
N SER A 86 4.36 -12.98 -16.10
CA SER A 86 4.91 -14.30 -16.47
C SER A 86 5.79 -14.92 -15.38
N VAL A 87 6.14 -14.14 -14.36
CA VAL A 87 6.97 -14.56 -13.22
C VAL A 87 6.15 -14.53 -11.94
N PRO A 88 6.19 -15.60 -11.14
CA PRO A 88 5.48 -15.61 -9.86
C PRO A 88 6.10 -14.59 -8.89
N SER A 89 5.25 -13.92 -8.16
CA SER A 89 5.62 -13.08 -7.01
C SER A 89 5.73 -13.91 -5.73
N SER A 90 6.54 -13.47 -4.79
CA SER A 90 6.71 -14.12 -3.48
C SER A 90 5.94 -13.39 -2.38
N THR A 91 5.99 -12.08 -2.36
CA THR A 91 5.36 -11.26 -1.32
C THR A 91 4.65 -10.04 -1.88
N MET A 92 3.75 -9.47 -1.06
CA MET A 92 3.08 -8.20 -1.30
C MET A 92 3.38 -7.21 -0.18
N THR A 93 3.50 -5.94 -0.54
CA THR A 93 3.59 -4.80 0.38
C THR A 93 2.39 -3.89 0.15
N ILE A 94 1.80 -3.37 1.22
CA ILE A 94 0.68 -2.42 1.19
C ILE A 94 1.06 -1.19 2.00
N THR A 95 0.94 -0.03 1.40
CA THR A 95 1.08 1.27 2.06
C THR A 95 0.07 2.26 1.49
N CYS A 96 0.11 3.49 1.95
CA CYS A 96 -0.72 4.55 1.41
C CYS A 96 0.04 5.86 1.31
N ASP A 97 -0.49 6.75 0.48
CA ASP A 97 -0.16 8.16 0.48
C ASP A 97 -1.47 8.98 0.44
N TYR A 98 -1.42 10.23 0.84
CA TYR A 98 -2.61 11.08 0.91
C TYR A 98 -2.26 12.55 0.74
N SER A 99 -3.26 13.31 0.32
CA SER A 99 -3.23 14.77 0.28
C SER A 99 -4.54 15.33 0.80
N VAL A 100 -4.52 16.56 1.28
CA VAL A 100 -5.69 17.32 1.68
C VAL A 100 -5.86 18.51 0.73
N ASP A 101 -7.09 18.80 0.34
CA ASP A 101 -7.45 19.91 -0.52
C ASP A 101 -8.58 20.72 0.13
N GLU A 102 -8.27 21.95 0.53
CA GLU A 102 -9.21 22.91 1.13
C GLU A 102 -9.92 23.78 0.08
N THR A 103 -9.46 23.76 -1.18
CA THR A 103 -9.92 24.72 -2.18
C THR A 103 -11.32 24.45 -2.71
N THR A 104 -11.86 23.27 -2.48
CA THR A 104 -13.10 22.81 -3.11
C THR A 104 -14.37 23.22 -2.36
N ASN A 105 -14.27 23.61 -1.09
CA ASN A 105 -15.45 24.00 -0.32
C ASN A 105 -15.16 25.05 0.77
N PRO A 106 -15.03 26.34 0.42
CA PRO A 106 -14.77 27.40 1.39
C PRO A 106 -16.04 27.72 2.21
N VAL A 107 -16.62 26.75 2.89
CA VAL A 107 -17.84 26.97 3.70
C VAL A 107 -17.48 27.55 5.06
N GLU A 108 -16.19 27.63 5.38
CA GLU A 108 -15.80 27.75 6.76
C GLU A 108 -15.17 29.08 7.13
N SER A 109 -15.36 29.39 8.40
CA SER A 109 -14.50 30.32 9.12
C SER A 109 -13.06 29.81 9.27
N ASP A 110 -12.80 28.61 8.82
CA ASP A 110 -11.47 28.05 8.77
C ASP A 110 -10.76 28.52 7.51
N THR A 111 -9.86 29.44 7.72
CA THR A 111 -8.93 29.95 6.71
C THR A 111 -7.54 29.39 6.95
N ASP A 112 -7.45 28.26 7.69
CA ASP A 112 -6.19 27.66 8.03
C ASP A 112 -5.66 26.79 6.89
N PRO A 113 -4.68 27.24 6.11
CA PRO A 113 -4.04 26.41 5.08
C PRO A 113 -3.14 25.32 5.68
N TYR A 114 -3.16 25.16 7.00
CA TYR A 114 -2.24 24.30 7.72
C TYR A 114 -2.43 22.82 7.35
N THR A 115 -3.67 22.37 7.16
CA THR A 115 -3.96 20.98 6.79
C THR A 115 -3.50 20.63 5.38
N ASN A 116 -3.53 21.56 4.43
CA ASN A 116 -2.94 21.38 3.09
C ASN A 116 -1.42 21.21 3.13
N GLU A 117 -0.75 21.97 3.99
CA GLU A 117 0.69 21.90 4.18
C GLU A 117 1.10 20.69 5.04
N HIS A 118 0.20 20.20 5.90
CA HIS A 118 0.45 19.13 6.85
C HIS A 118 -0.65 18.05 6.81
N PRO A 119 -0.80 17.32 5.69
CA PRO A 119 -1.87 16.33 5.53
C PRO A 119 -1.79 15.18 6.55
N ASP A 120 -0.63 14.99 7.19
CA ASP A 120 -0.45 14.01 8.26
C ASP A 120 -1.34 14.31 9.48
N GLU A 121 -1.67 15.58 9.74
CA GLU A 121 -2.54 15.94 10.87
C GLU A 121 -3.96 15.40 10.66
N MET A 122 -4.53 15.55 9.47
CA MET A 122 -5.84 14.95 9.15
C MET A 122 -5.76 13.42 9.12
N ALA A 123 -4.68 12.85 8.59
CA ALA A 123 -4.49 11.42 8.50
C ALA A 123 -4.47 10.71 9.87
N LYS A 124 -4.03 11.37 10.95
CA LYS A 124 -4.08 10.87 12.34
C LYS A 124 -5.51 10.76 12.89
N TYR A 125 -6.48 11.43 12.27
CA TYR A 125 -7.90 11.29 12.58
C TYR A 125 -8.63 10.31 11.67
N MET A 126 -7.98 9.80 10.61
CA MET A 126 -8.52 8.76 9.71
C MET A 126 -8.20 7.38 10.27
N VAL A 127 -9.02 6.93 11.23
CA VAL A 127 -8.81 5.67 11.99
C VAL A 127 -9.19 4.48 11.16
N ILE A 128 -8.30 3.53 11.05
CA ILE A 128 -8.57 2.22 10.42
C ILE A 128 -9.27 1.35 11.47
N THR A 129 -10.58 1.17 11.33
CA THR A 129 -11.39 0.37 12.27
C THR A 129 -11.44 -1.12 11.89
N TYR A 130 -11.12 -1.41 10.64
CA TYR A 130 -11.02 -2.76 10.12
C TYR A 130 -10.08 -2.79 8.93
N ILE A 131 -9.14 -3.73 8.93
CA ILE A 131 -8.28 -4.03 7.78
C ILE A 131 -7.92 -5.52 7.80
N CYS A 132 -8.26 -6.22 6.72
CA CYS A 132 -8.05 -7.65 6.61
C CYS A 132 -7.54 -8.00 5.21
N TYR A 133 -6.41 -8.70 5.16
CA TYR A 133 -5.84 -9.24 3.93
C TYR A 133 -6.14 -10.74 3.87
N LYS A 134 -6.86 -11.18 2.85
CA LYS A 134 -7.40 -12.54 2.83
C LYS A 134 -7.68 -13.11 1.46
N ASN A 135 -7.89 -14.42 1.45
CA ASN A 135 -8.49 -15.23 0.41
C ASN A 135 -9.14 -16.47 1.04
N ASP A 136 -9.31 -17.57 0.29
CA ASP A 136 -9.89 -18.82 0.80
C ASP A 136 -8.96 -19.60 1.75
N GLU A 137 -7.66 -19.31 1.77
CA GLU A 137 -6.63 -20.03 2.54
C GLU A 137 -6.07 -19.22 3.71
N ILE A 138 -6.08 -17.88 3.62
CA ILE A 138 -5.55 -16.96 4.62
C ILE A 138 -6.59 -15.93 5.03
N ASN A 139 -6.51 -15.45 6.27
CA ASN A 139 -7.41 -14.43 6.82
C ASN A 139 -6.67 -13.58 7.85
N ILE A 140 -5.76 -12.73 7.36
CA ILE A 140 -4.86 -11.91 8.19
C ILE A 140 -5.60 -10.66 8.66
N ASP A 141 -5.81 -10.54 9.96
CA ASP A 141 -6.20 -9.29 10.61
C ASP A 141 -4.98 -8.37 10.74
N CYS A 142 -4.90 -7.33 9.92
CA CYS A 142 -3.76 -6.44 9.88
C CYS A 142 -3.70 -5.41 11.03
N LEU A 143 -4.68 -5.36 11.93
CA LEU A 143 -4.57 -4.62 13.17
C LEU A 143 -3.82 -5.41 14.25
N THR A 144 -3.82 -6.73 14.16
CA THR A 144 -3.21 -7.63 15.16
C THR A 144 -2.07 -8.47 14.59
N GLY A 145 -1.90 -8.51 13.26
CA GLY A 145 -0.93 -9.36 12.58
C GLY A 145 -1.26 -10.86 12.64
N LYS A 146 -2.50 -11.21 12.97
CA LYS A 146 -2.92 -12.61 13.15
C LYS A 146 -3.58 -13.17 11.90
N ASP A 147 -3.21 -14.39 11.56
CA ASP A 147 -3.98 -15.26 10.67
C ASP A 147 -4.65 -16.37 11.49
N ASP A 148 -5.77 -16.90 11.03
CA ASP A 148 -6.49 -17.97 11.70
C ASP A 148 -5.61 -19.22 11.85
N GLY A 149 -5.24 -19.52 13.10
CA GLY A 149 -4.41 -20.70 13.47
C GLY A 149 -2.89 -20.48 13.47
N TYR A 150 -2.39 -19.28 13.18
CA TYR A 150 -0.97 -18.94 13.23
C TYR A 150 -0.66 -17.89 14.29
N PRO A 151 0.59 -17.87 14.84
CA PRO A 151 1.01 -16.80 15.73
C PRO A 151 1.02 -15.46 15.01
N PRO A 152 0.86 -14.34 15.73
CA PRO A 152 0.97 -13.00 15.15
C PRO A 152 2.31 -12.80 14.42
N ASN A 153 2.26 -12.14 13.27
CA ASN A 153 3.43 -11.71 12.52
C ASN A 153 3.47 -10.17 12.51
N GLU A 154 4.53 -9.58 13.05
CA GLU A 154 4.67 -8.13 13.14
C GLU A 154 4.74 -7.44 11.77
N ASP A 155 5.25 -8.14 10.73
CA ASP A 155 5.28 -7.62 9.35
C ASP A 155 3.88 -7.44 8.75
N TRP A 156 2.87 -8.09 9.33
CA TRP A 156 1.47 -8.08 8.86
C TRP A 156 0.58 -7.16 9.70
N LYS A 157 1.17 -6.42 10.61
CA LYS A 157 0.48 -5.54 11.55
C LYS A 157 0.91 -4.09 11.33
N ILE A 158 -0.04 -3.17 11.40
CA ILE A 158 0.24 -1.74 11.46
C ILE A 158 0.51 -1.38 12.94
N SER A 159 1.64 -0.74 13.20
CA SER A 159 1.99 -0.26 14.54
C SER A 159 1.45 1.17 14.75
N ASP A 160 1.09 1.48 15.99
CA ASP A 160 0.78 2.85 16.42
C ASP A 160 2.09 3.66 16.48
N MET A 161 2.36 4.45 15.45
CA MET A 161 3.63 5.13 15.24
C MET A 161 3.76 6.45 16.00
N ASP A 162 2.64 7.09 16.31
CA ASP A 162 2.64 8.32 17.09
C ASP A 162 2.26 8.13 18.57
N GLY A 163 1.85 6.91 18.95
CA GLY A 163 1.60 6.52 20.34
C GLY A 163 0.28 7.06 20.90
N ASP A 164 -0.68 7.37 20.04
CA ASP A 164 -1.97 7.95 20.44
C ASP A 164 -3.04 6.90 20.80
N GLY A 165 -2.71 5.62 20.66
CA GLY A 165 -3.58 4.48 20.96
C GLY A 165 -4.56 4.13 19.86
N ARG A 166 -4.41 4.69 18.66
CA ARG A 166 -5.23 4.42 17.47
C ARG A 166 -4.34 3.85 16.37
N ILE A 167 -4.95 3.18 15.42
CA ILE A 167 -4.31 2.80 14.16
C ILE A 167 -4.97 3.60 13.04
N THR A 168 -4.19 4.39 12.36
CA THR A 168 -4.66 5.41 11.43
C THR A 168 -4.02 5.25 10.03
N LEU A 169 -4.45 6.07 9.07
CA LEU A 169 -3.78 6.13 7.77
C LEU A 169 -2.37 6.72 7.87
N TYR A 170 -2.12 7.58 8.87
CA TYR A 170 -0.77 8.04 9.17
C TYR A 170 0.14 6.85 9.54
N ASP A 171 -0.32 5.96 10.40
CA ASP A 171 0.44 4.78 10.82
C ASP A 171 0.72 3.83 9.67
N LEU A 172 -0.27 3.55 8.81
CA LEU A 172 -0.09 2.71 7.63
C LEU A 172 0.93 3.28 6.63
N LYS A 173 1.02 4.61 6.52
CA LYS A 173 2.04 5.28 5.71
C LYS A 173 3.42 5.13 6.33
N MET A 174 3.53 5.28 7.65
CA MET A 174 4.81 5.25 8.38
C MET A 174 5.32 3.82 8.62
N ASP A 175 4.41 2.86 8.82
CA ASP A 175 4.70 1.44 9.05
C ASP A 175 3.89 0.58 8.06
N PRO A 176 4.38 0.43 6.82
CA PRO A 176 3.70 -0.35 5.78
C PRO A 176 3.58 -1.83 6.15
N LEU A 177 2.48 -2.46 5.74
CA LEU A 177 2.35 -3.92 5.76
C LEU A 177 3.31 -4.53 4.75
N VAL A 178 4.19 -5.42 5.19
CA VAL A 178 5.22 -6.03 4.36
C VAL A 178 5.16 -7.55 4.43
N ASN A 179 5.80 -8.21 3.48
CA ASN A 179 5.91 -9.68 3.46
C ASN A 179 4.56 -10.41 3.54
N LEU A 180 3.47 -9.76 3.12
CA LEU A 180 2.18 -10.43 2.98
C LEU A 180 2.26 -11.52 1.91
N PRO A 181 1.55 -12.67 2.07
CA PRO A 181 1.50 -13.72 1.06
C PRO A 181 0.99 -13.17 -0.29
N SER A 182 1.73 -13.39 -1.37
CA SER A 182 1.32 -12.90 -2.68
C SER A 182 0.14 -13.69 -3.27
N PRO A 183 -0.59 -13.13 -4.26
CA PRO A 183 -1.62 -13.87 -4.99
C PRO A 183 -1.13 -15.19 -5.61
N ASP A 184 0.15 -15.27 -5.99
CA ASP A 184 0.73 -16.47 -6.62
C ASP A 184 0.94 -17.63 -5.65
N THR A 185 0.99 -17.36 -4.35
CA THR A 185 1.21 -18.38 -3.30
C THR A 185 -0.06 -19.12 -2.89
N VAL A 186 -1.21 -18.74 -3.44
CA VAL A 186 -2.53 -19.30 -3.13
C VAL A 186 -3.17 -19.98 -4.33
N SER A 187 -4.05 -20.96 -4.07
CA SER A 187 -4.61 -21.84 -5.11
C SER A 187 -5.49 -21.10 -6.12
N ASN A 188 -6.26 -20.11 -5.67
CA ASN A 188 -7.16 -19.34 -6.51
C ASN A 188 -6.48 -18.14 -7.22
N LYS A 189 -5.17 -17.93 -6.96
CA LYS A 189 -4.35 -16.92 -7.63
C LYS A 189 -4.80 -15.47 -7.45
N TYR A 190 -5.65 -15.18 -6.47
CA TYR A 190 -5.98 -13.82 -6.08
C TYR A 190 -6.04 -13.69 -4.55
N THR A 191 -5.80 -12.49 -4.07
CA THR A 191 -6.03 -12.08 -2.68
C THR A 191 -6.89 -10.82 -2.66
N GLN A 192 -7.35 -10.41 -1.50
CA GLN A 192 -8.14 -9.20 -1.34
C GLN A 192 -7.76 -8.45 -0.08
N LEU A 193 -7.90 -7.14 -0.12
CA LEU A 193 -7.89 -6.26 1.04
C LEU A 193 -9.31 -5.76 1.29
N ASP A 194 -9.81 -6.02 2.50
CA ASP A 194 -11.03 -5.42 3.02
C ASP A 194 -10.62 -4.36 4.04
N MET A 195 -11.13 -3.13 3.93
CA MET A 195 -10.82 -2.05 4.87
C MET A 195 -12.02 -1.16 5.14
N ARG A 196 -12.03 -0.56 6.32
CA ARG A 196 -13.00 0.44 6.76
C ARG A 196 -12.25 1.53 7.51
N ILE A 197 -12.61 2.78 7.24
CA ILE A 197 -11.99 3.97 7.81
C ILE A 197 -13.06 4.78 8.51
N LYS A 198 -12.77 5.23 9.72
CA LYS A 198 -13.62 6.12 10.50
C LYS A 198 -12.93 7.47 10.68
N PHE A 199 -13.66 8.54 10.41
CA PHE A 199 -13.22 9.87 10.82
C PHE A 199 -13.47 10.03 12.32
N HIS A 200 -12.41 10.18 13.09
CA HIS A 200 -12.48 10.14 14.55
C HIS A 200 -13.37 11.24 15.11
N GLU A 201 -14.17 10.93 16.14
CA GLU A 201 -15.14 11.84 16.74
C GLU A 201 -14.53 13.09 17.40
N ASN A 202 -13.26 13.04 17.76
CA ASN A 202 -12.53 14.17 18.35
C ASN A 202 -11.79 15.01 17.29
N ALA A 203 -12.02 14.78 16.00
CA ALA A 203 -11.52 15.66 14.96
C ALA A 203 -12.11 17.06 15.15
N GLY A 204 -11.25 18.07 15.12
CA GLY A 204 -11.62 19.45 15.31
C GLY A 204 -12.37 20.04 14.10
N ASN A 205 -12.74 21.32 14.23
CA ASN A 205 -13.33 22.09 13.14
C ASN A 205 -12.29 22.45 12.05
N ASP A 206 -11.01 22.25 12.34
CA ASP A 206 -9.89 22.59 11.46
C ASP A 206 -9.87 21.76 10.15
N PHE A 207 -10.66 20.67 10.11
CA PHE A 207 -10.84 19.80 8.94
C PHE A 207 -12.21 19.95 8.28
N GLN A 208 -12.96 20.97 8.67
CA GLN A 208 -14.31 21.16 8.18
C GLN A 208 -14.26 21.77 6.76
N GLY A 209 -14.83 21.08 5.79
CA GLY A 209 -14.80 21.48 4.39
C GLY A 209 -13.63 20.88 3.58
N ASP A 210 -12.66 20.28 4.24
CA ASP A 210 -11.50 19.67 3.59
C ASP A 210 -11.86 18.40 2.81
N THR A 211 -11.13 18.20 1.74
CA THR A 211 -11.17 16.96 0.97
C THR A 211 -9.90 16.15 1.21
N PHE A 212 -10.05 15.00 1.85
CA PHE A 212 -8.97 14.05 2.04
C PHE A 212 -8.90 13.08 0.85
N ASN A 213 -7.79 13.10 0.12
CA ASN A 213 -7.53 12.22 -1.02
C ASN A 213 -6.58 11.10 -0.59
N LEU A 214 -7.07 9.86 -0.58
CA LEU A 214 -6.31 8.67 -0.24
C LEU A 214 -5.87 7.94 -1.50
N THR A 215 -4.58 7.61 -1.57
CA THR A 215 -3.98 6.71 -2.56
C THR A 215 -3.42 5.50 -1.86
N MET A 216 -3.99 4.32 -2.11
CA MET A 216 -3.42 3.05 -1.65
C MET A 216 -2.38 2.56 -2.66
N ILE A 217 -1.26 2.07 -2.16
CA ILE A 217 -0.11 1.62 -2.97
C ILE A 217 0.15 0.15 -2.67
N PHE A 218 0.11 -0.66 -3.71
CA PHE A 218 0.28 -2.11 -3.65
C PHE A 218 1.50 -2.50 -4.48
N THR A 219 2.41 -3.27 -3.90
CA THR A 219 3.66 -3.66 -4.56
C THR A 219 3.87 -5.16 -4.44
N LEU A 220 3.99 -5.85 -5.58
CA LEU A 220 4.45 -7.23 -5.63
C LEU A 220 5.98 -7.27 -5.67
N LYS A 221 6.55 -8.28 -5.00
CA LYS A 221 7.99 -8.56 -5.00
C LYS A 221 8.23 -10.02 -5.39
N GLN A 222 9.37 -10.24 -6.03
CA GLN A 222 9.89 -11.55 -6.42
C GLN A 222 10.84 -12.12 -5.37
#